data_64bbd326e520c56e7273bdc8fb54208b
#
_entry.id   64bbd326e520c56e7273bdc8fb54208b
#
_cell.length_a   1.000
_cell.length_b   1.000
_cell.length_c   1.000
_cell.angle_alpha   90.00
_cell.angle_beta   90.00
_cell.angle_gamma   90.00
#
_symmetry.space_group_name_H-M   'P 1'
#
loop_
_entity.id
_entity.type
_entity.pdbx_description
1 polymer ?
#
loop_
_entity_poly.entity_id
_entity_poly.type
_entity_poly.pdbx_seq_one_letter_code
_entity_poly.pdbx_strand_id
1 'polypeptide(L)'
;LNEEQKLGIDLIGAKDHAESALLVETGRAVAFGMDDILLYGLRAAAQNPGSLAVVGEPIQVEPYAIMLRKDDPTFQKLVDDTLAAMMKSGEFEALYKKWFQSPIPPKGINLNAPMSKELVDNLKALSDKPAT
;
A
#
# COMPACT_ATOMS: atom_id res chain seq x y z
N LEU A 1 -2.99 0.02 20.48
CA LEU A 1 -2.09 -1.12 20.26
C LEU A 1 -0.90 -1.10 21.22
N ASN A 2 -0.08 -0.01 21.27
CA ASN A 2 1.09 0.08 22.16
C ASN A 2 0.68 -0.05 23.65
N GLU A 3 -0.32 0.70 24.08
CA GLU A 3 -0.85 0.66 25.46
C GLU A 3 -1.60 -0.65 25.75
N GLU A 4 -2.44 -1.10 24.83
CA GLU A 4 -3.25 -2.32 24.98
C GLU A 4 -2.37 -3.58 25.08
N GLN A 5 -1.33 -3.66 24.27
CA GLN A 5 -0.40 -4.78 24.26
C GLN A 5 0.81 -4.59 25.18
N LYS A 6 0.90 -3.43 25.86
CA LYS A 6 2.00 -3.09 26.79
C LYS A 6 3.39 -3.25 26.16
N LEU A 7 3.53 -2.82 24.90
CA LEU A 7 4.75 -3.01 24.13
C LEU A 7 5.92 -2.13 24.61
N GLY A 8 5.64 -1.03 25.33
CA GLY A 8 6.67 -0.12 25.84
C GLY A 8 7.44 0.61 24.74
N ILE A 9 6.80 0.88 23.60
CA ILE A 9 7.42 1.55 22.46
C ILE A 9 7.41 3.05 22.69
N ASP A 10 8.57 3.69 22.57
CA ASP A 10 8.69 5.15 22.51
C ASP A 10 8.26 5.65 21.14
N LEU A 11 7.22 6.49 21.12
CA LEU A 11 6.66 7.05 19.88
C LEU A 11 7.29 8.41 19.57
N ILE A 12 7.86 8.54 18.37
CA ILE A 12 8.39 9.80 17.85
C ILE A 12 7.43 10.33 16.79
N GLY A 13 6.86 11.52 17.04
CA GLY A 13 6.04 12.20 16.06
C GLY A 13 6.88 12.91 15.00
N ALA A 14 6.44 12.85 13.75
CA ALA A 14 7.00 13.59 12.63
C ALA A 14 5.89 14.36 11.88
N LYS A 15 6.26 15.36 11.09
CA LYS A 15 5.27 16.20 10.39
C LYS A 15 4.67 15.52 9.16
N ASP A 16 5.42 14.59 8.55
CA ASP A 16 5.01 13.85 7.37
C ASP A 16 5.74 12.50 7.23
N HIS A 17 5.34 11.71 6.25
CA HIS A 17 5.90 10.36 6.01
C HIS A 17 7.36 10.40 5.58
N ALA A 18 7.79 11.44 4.86
CA ALA A 18 9.18 11.57 4.42
C ALA A 18 10.11 11.83 5.61
N GLU A 19 9.68 12.67 6.56
CA GLU A 19 10.42 12.90 7.80
C GLU A 19 10.46 11.63 8.66
N SER A 20 9.35 10.88 8.76
CA SER A 20 9.33 9.61 9.47
C SER A 20 10.32 8.59 8.89
N ALA A 21 10.36 8.46 7.57
CA ALA A 21 11.32 7.60 6.87
C ALA A 21 12.77 8.05 7.14
N LEU A 22 13.04 9.36 7.11
CA LEU A 22 14.36 9.92 7.39
C LEU A 22 14.83 9.64 8.82
N LEU A 23 13.92 9.62 9.80
CA LEU A 23 14.27 9.24 11.18
C LEU A 23 14.82 7.81 11.24
N VAL A 24 14.26 6.89 10.45
CA VAL A 24 14.75 5.51 10.36
C VAL A 24 16.08 5.46 9.61
N GLU A 25 16.21 6.11 8.46
CA GLU A 25 17.45 6.14 7.68
C GLU A 25 18.63 6.71 8.47
N THR A 26 18.39 7.69 9.33
CA THR A 26 19.42 8.32 10.16
C THR A 26 19.65 7.63 11.51
N GLY A 27 18.97 6.52 11.79
CA GLY A 27 19.08 5.77 13.04
C GLY A 27 18.48 6.46 14.27
N ARG A 28 17.67 7.51 14.07
CA ARG A 28 16.96 8.20 15.17
C ARG A 28 15.70 7.47 15.59
N ALA A 29 15.13 6.63 14.72
CA ALA A 29 14.09 5.68 15.02
C ALA A 29 14.51 4.29 14.49
N VAL A 30 14.01 3.24 15.13
CA VAL A 30 14.33 1.86 14.73
C VAL A 30 13.34 1.30 13.70
N ALA A 31 12.13 1.86 13.66
CA ALA A 31 11.07 1.45 12.73
C ALA A 31 10.10 2.59 12.47
N PHE A 32 9.36 2.48 11.37
CA PHE A 32 8.26 3.35 11.00
C PHE A 32 7.06 2.49 10.59
N GLY A 33 5.92 2.69 11.25
CA GLY A 33 4.66 1.99 10.94
C GLY A 33 3.79 2.81 9.99
N MET A 34 3.44 2.23 8.84
CA MET A 34 2.62 2.85 7.80
C MET A 34 2.05 1.77 6.87
N ASP A 35 1.13 2.13 5.96
CA ASP A 35 0.65 1.26 4.90
C ASP A 35 1.82 0.69 4.09
N ASP A 36 1.81 -0.61 3.87
CA ASP A 36 2.91 -1.33 3.24
C ASP A 36 3.26 -0.77 1.85
N ILE A 37 2.27 -0.45 1.03
CA ILE A 37 2.49 0.09 -0.32
C ILE A 37 3.22 1.45 -0.29
N LEU A 38 2.94 2.28 0.72
CA LEU A 38 3.64 3.56 0.91
C LEU A 38 5.06 3.33 1.44
N LEU A 39 5.26 2.34 2.32
CA LEU A 39 6.59 1.94 2.80
C LEU A 39 7.48 1.45 1.65
N TYR A 40 6.96 0.65 0.71
CA TYR A 40 7.70 0.25 -0.49
C TYR A 40 8.12 1.45 -1.33
N GLY A 41 7.24 2.45 -1.48
CA GLY A 41 7.53 3.71 -2.18
C GLY A 41 8.64 4.52 -1.51
N LEU A 42 8.54 4.72 -0.20
CA LEU A 42 9.54 5.44 0.59
C LEU A 42 10.90 4.74 0.58
N ARG A 43 10.90 3.42 0.76
CA ARG A 43 12.12 2.60 0.66
C ARG A 43 12.79 2.75 -0.71
N ALA A 44 12.02 2.67 -1.79
CA ALA A 44 12.56 2.78 -3.15
C ALA A 44 13.12 4.18 -3.45
N ALA A 45 12.62 5.22 -2.76
CA ALA A 45 13.10 6.60 -2.88
C ALA A 45 14.24 6.97 -1.91
N ALA A 46 14.56 6.10 -0.94
CA ALA A 46 15.58 6.31 0.07
C ALA A 46 16.99 6.45 -0.54
N GLN A 47 17.92 7.09 0.18
CA GLN A 47 19.31 7.22 -0.27
C GLN A 47 20.00 5.86 -0.39
N ASN A 48 19.71 4.94 0.54
CA ASN A 48 20.20 3.57 0.52
C ASN A 48 19.04 2.59 0.69
N PRO A 49 18.28 2.24 -0.38
CA PRO A 49 17.14 1.34 -0.31
C PRO A 49 17.48 -0.05 0.28
N GLY A 50 18.73 -0.48 0.12
CA GLY A 50 19.21 -1.78 0.62
C GLY A 50 19.39 -1.85 2.13
N SER A 51 19.44 -0.71 2.83
CA SER A 51 19.52 -0.66 4.29
C SER A 51 18.17 -0.76 4.99
N LEU A 52 17.08 -0.69 4.22
CA LEU A 52 15.71 -0.70 4.72
C LEU A 52 14.97 -1.96 4.27
N ALA A 53 14.12 -2.49 5.12
CA ALA A 53 13.24 -3.60 4.80
C ALA A 53 11.80 -3.31 5.27
N VAL A 54 10.82 -3.69 4.46
CA VAL A 54 9.43 -3.76 4.91
C VAL A 54 9.24 -5.15 5.52
N VAL A 55 8.86 -5.21 6.79
CA VAL A 55 8.84 -6.45 7.57
C VAL A 55 7.60 -6.51 8.47
N GLY A 56 7.31 -7.71 8.96
CA GLY A 56 6.20 -7.98 9.87
C GLY A 56 4.92 -8.41 9.15
N GLU A 57 4.01 -8.99 9.92
CA GLU A 57 2.66 -9.27 9.46
C GLU A 57 1.82 -7.99 9.52
N PRO A 58 0.86 -7.79 8.61
CA PRO A 58 -0.03 -6.64 8.66
C PRO A 58 -0.74 -6.55 10.01
N ILE A 59 -0.66 -5.39 10.65
CA ILE A 59 -1.38 -5.12 11.91
C ILE A 59 -2.88 -5.02 11.65
N GLN A 60 -3.24 -4.48 10.50
CA GLN A 60 -4.60 -4.30 10.03
C GLN A 60 -4.62 -4.33 8.50
N VAL A 61 -5.69 -4.87 7.92
CA VAL A 61 -5.93 -4.80 6.47
C VAL A 61 -6.88 -3.63 6.21
N GLU A 62 -6.39 -2.64 5.47
CA GLU A 62 -7.19 -1.47 5.09
C GLU A 62 -7.35 -1.44 3.57
N PRO A 63 -8.57 -1.60 3.04
CA PRO A 63 -8.80 -1.57 1.61
C PRO A 63 -8.76 -0.13 1.08
N TYR A 64 -8.07 0.09 -0.02
CA TYR A 64 -8.22 1.32 -0.80
C TYR A 64 -9.54 1.32 -1.56
N ALA A 65 -10.17 2.48 -1.65
CA ALA A 65 -11.43 2.63 -2.34
C ALA A 65 -11.43 3.89 -3.22
N ILE A 66 -12.24 3.86 -4.27
CA ILE A 66 -12.52 5.03 -5.11
C ILE A 66 -13.69 5.78 -4.49
N MET A 67 -13.46 7.03 -4.12
CA MET A 67 -14.52 7.90 -3.60
C MET A 67 -15.33 8.48 -4.76
N LEU A 68 -16.64 8.22 -4.74
CA LEU A 68 -17.60 8.71 -5.73
C LEU A 68 -18.59 9.68 -5.09
N ARG A 69 -19.31 10.43 -5.94
CA ARG A 69 -20.40 11.27 -5.47
C ARG A 69 -21.50 10.38 -4.88
N LYS A 70 -22.01 10.77 -3.71
CA LYS A 70 -23.16 10.10 -3.09
C LYS A 70 -24.41 10.19 -3.98
N ASP A 71 -25.25 9.18 -3.91
CA ASP A 71 -26.52 9.10 -4.63
C ASP A 71 -26.41 9.15 -6.17
N ASP A 72 -25.30 8.62 -6.71
CA ASP A 72 -25.09 8.44 -8.15
C ASP A 72 -24.89 6.96 -8.51
N PRO A 73 -25.96 6.15 -8.47
CA PRO A 73 -25.86 4.71 -8.69
C PRO A 73 -25.44 4.36 -10.14
N THR A 74 -25.69 5.24 -11.10
CA THR A 74 -25.30 5.03 -12.49
C THR A 74 -23.78 5.09 -12.63
N PHE A 75 -23.16 6.09 -12.03
CA PHE A 75 -21.69 6.22 -12.08
C PHE A 75 -21.01 5.15 -11.22
N GLN A 76 -21.55 4.84 -10.04
CA GLN A 76 -21.07 3.74 -9.21
C GLN A 76 -21.06 2.43 -10.00
N LYS A 77 -22.18 2.07 -10.64
CA LYS A 77 -22.27 0.86 -11.46
C LYS A 77 -21.24 0.84 -12.59
N LEU A 78 -21.01 1.96 -13.26
CA LEU A 78 -20.00 2.05 -14.31
C LEU A 78 -18.59 1.75 -13.78
N VAL A 79 -18.24 2.28 -12.62
CA VAL A 79 -16.94 2.04 -11.97
C VAL A 79 -16.80 0.58 -11.57
N ASP A 80 -17.81 0.02 -10.90
CA ASP A 80 -17.82 -1.37 -10.44
C ASP A 80 -17.73 -2.35 -11.60
N ASP A 81 -18.53 -2.17 -12.66
CA ASP A 81 -18.49 -3.01 -13.86
C ASP A 81 -17.12 -2.93 -14.56
N THR A 82 -16.51 -1.72 -14.62
CA THR A 82 -15.20 -1.52 -15.25
C THR A 82 -14.10 -2.26 -14.45
N LEU A 83 -14.09 -2.09 -13.12
CA LEU A 83 -13.12 -2.77 -12.26
C LEU A 83 -13.28 -4.29 -12.35
N ALA A 84 -14.51 -4.80 -12.30
CA ALA A 84 -14.79 -6.23 -12.43
C ALA A 84 -14.31 -6.78 -13.79
N ALA A 85 -14.50 -6.03 -14.88
CA ALA A 85 -14.02 -6.39 -16.21
C ALA A 85 -12.49 -6.45 -16.27
N MET A 86 -11.79 -5.46 -15.69
CA MET A 86 -10.33 -5.41 -15.60
C MET A 86 -9.76 -6.57 -14.77
N MET A 87 -10.39 -6.89 -13.64
CA MET A 87 -10.01 -8.02 -12.79
C MET A 87 -10.17 -9.35 -13.56
N LYS A 88 -11.31 -9.52 -14.24
CA LYS A 88 -11.62 -10.74 -15.01
C LYS A 88 -10.72 -10.93 -16.23
N SER A 89 -10.32 -9.87 -16.89
CA SER A 89 -9.45 -9.93 -18.07
C SER A 89 -7.96 -10.10 -17.74
N GLY A 90 -7.56 -9.92 -16.46
CA GLY A 90 -6.15 -9.86 -16.05
C GLY A 90 -5.49 -8.49 -16.27
N GLU A 91 -6.23 -7.50 -16.75
CA GLU A 91 -5.70 -6.15 -16.98
C GLU A 91 -5.29 -5.49 -15.65
N PHE A 92 -6.03 -5.72 -14.58
CA PHE A 92 -5.70 -5.21 -13.25
C PHE A 92 -4.33 -5.75 -12.77
N GLU A 93 -4.09 -7.06 -12.93
CA GLU A 93 -2.81 -7.66 -12.57
C GLU A 93 -1.66 -7.11 -13.43
N ALA A 94 -1.91 -6.89 -14.72
CA ALA A 94 -0.92 -6.28 -15.62
C ALA A 94 -0.57 -4.85 -15.21
N LEU A 95 -1.57 -4.04 -14.81
CA LEU A 95 -1.35 -2.70 -14.29
C LEU A 95 -0.61 -2.72 -12.96
N TYR A 96 -0.97 -3.62 -12.04
CA TYR A 96 -0.26 -3.79 -10.78
C TYR A 96 1.23 -4.10 -11.03
N LYS A 97 1.51 -5.08 -11.88
CA LYS A 97 2.89 -5.43 -12.26
C LYS A 97 3.65 -4.26 -12.86
N LYS A 98 2.99 -3.49 -13.74
CA LYS A 98 3.59 -2.31 -14.37
C LYS A 98 3.99 -1.25 -13.35
N TRP A 99 3.15 -0.95 -12.37
CA TRP A 99 3.35 0.18 -11.47
C TRP A 99 4.04 -0.17 -10.15
N PHE A 100 3.97 -1.42 -9.70
CA PHE A 100 4.49 -1.84 -8.41
C PHE A 100 5.62 -2.86 -8.48
N GLN A 101 5.80 -3.52 -9.62
CA GLN A 101 6.79 -4.59 -9.78
C GLN A 101 7.71 -4.42 -10.99
N SER A 102 7.67 -3.26 -11.63
CA SER A 102 8.52 -2.93 -12.77
C SER A 102 9.10 -1.53 -12.63
N PRO A 103 10.19 -1.20 -13.34
CA PRO A 103 10.71 0.16 -13.37
C PRO A 103 9.69 1.16 -13.89
N ILE A 104 9.39 2.21 -13.13
CA ILE A 104 8.40 3.25 -13.47
C ILE A 104 9.09 4.58 -13.80
N PRO A 105 8.57 5.33 -14.81
CA PRO A 105 9.11 6.64 -15.14
C PRO A 105 8.84 7.66 -14.00
N PRO A 106 9.59 8.78 -13.94
CA PRO A 106 10.71 9.12 -14.85
C PRO A 106 12.06 8.53 -14.42
N LYS A 107 12.18 8.05 -13.18
CA LYS A 107 13.47 7.64 -12.59
C LYS A 107 13.80 6.15 -12.78
N GLY A 108 12.90 5.35 -13.32
CA GLY A 108 13.11 3.91 -13.46
C GLY A 108 13.12 3.14 -12.12
N ILE A 109 12.51 3.71 -11.08
CA ILE A 109 12.43 3.09 -9.75
C ILE A 109 11.45 1.92 -9.81
N ASN A 110 11.85 0.75 -9.30
CA ASN A 110 10.96 -0.37 -9.06
C ASN A 110 10.65 -0.46 -7.57
N LEU A 111 9.38 -0.42 -7.20
CA LEU A 111 8.94 -0.50 -5.82
C LEU A 111 9.16 -1.90 -5.23
N ASN A 112 9.19 -2.93 -6.08
CA ASN A 112 9.30 -4.34 -5.68
C ASN A 112 8.23 -4.73 -4.63
N ALA A 113 7.02 -4.17 -4.76
CA ALA A 113 5.91 -4.42 -3.88
C ALA A 113 5.13 -5.65 -4.35
N PRO A 114 5.14 -6.76 -3.62
CA PRO A 114 4.32 -7.93 -3.97
C PRO A 114 2.84 -7.62 -3.78
N MET A 115 1.99 -8.28 -4.56
CA MET A 115 0.55 -8.22 -4.35
C MET A 115 0.21 -8.98 -3.07
N SER A 116 -0.55 -8.37 -2.15
CA SER A 116 -0.96 -9.05 -0.92
C SER A 116 -1.92 -10.21 -1.21
N LYS A 117 -2.00 -11.14 -0.28
CA LYS A 117 -2.94 -12.27 -0.39
C LYS A 117 -4.38 -11.79 -0.47
N GLU A 118 -4.74 -10.80 0.34
CA GLU A 118 -6.07 -10.20 0.41
C GLU A 118 -6.44 -9.57 -0.94
N LEU A 119 -5.52 -8.85 -1.58
CA LEU A 119 -5.74 -8.28 -2.90
C LEU A 119 -5.92 -9.39 -3.95
N VAL A 120 -5.10 -10.43 -3.94
CA VAL A 120 -5.23 -11.58 -4.86
C VAL A 120 -6.59 -12.26 -4.69
N ASP A 121 -7.02 -12.46 -3.45
CA ASP A 121 -8.31 -13.10 -3.15
C ASP A 121 -9.49 -12.19 -3.58
N ASN A 122 -9.37 -10.87 -3.39
CA ASN A 122 -10.38 -9.91 -3.86
C ASN A 122 -10.50 -9.87 -5.39
N LEU A 123 -9.37 -9.90 -6.11
CA LEU A 123 -9.38 -9.98 -7.58
C LEU A 123 -10.11 -11.22 -8.11
N LYS A 124 -9.94 -12.36 -7.43
CA LYS A 124 -10.65 -13.62 -7.78
C LYS A 124 -12.14 -13.55 -7.45
N ALA A 125 -12.49 -12.90 -6.35
CA ALA A 125 -13.88 -12.75 -5.92
C ALA A 125 -14.66 -11.73 -6.74
N LEU A 126 -13.98 -10.84 -7.50
CA LEU A 126 -14.58 -9.72 -8.24
C LEU A 126 -15.47 -8.86 -7.32
N SER A 127 -15.03 -8.65 -6.08
CA SER A 127 -15.83 -8.05 -5.04
C SER A 127 -15.51 -6.56 -4.87
N ASP A 128 -16.56 -5.76 -4.70
CA ASP A 128 -16.52 -4.37 -4.26
C ASP A 128 -16.51 -4.23 -2.72
N LYS A 129 -16.64 -5.36 -2.01
CA LYS A 129 -16.65 -5.37 -0.55
C LYS A 129 -15.24 -5.28 0.02
N PRO A 130 -15.06 -4.54 1.13
CA PRO A 130 -13.76 -4.52 1.81
C PRO A 130 -13.36 -5.92 2.26
N ALA A 131 -12.07 -6.20 2.23
CA ALA A 131 -11.51 -7.37 2.90
C ALA A 131 -11.76 -7.23 4.41
N THR A 132 -12.33 -8.26 5.02
CA THR A 132 -12.60 -8.35 6.47
C THR A 132 -11.63 -9.30 7.14
#